data_73ed24aff0eb8e788db56302be498ddd
#
_entry.id   73ed24aff0eb8e788db56302be498ddd
#
_cell.length_a   1.000
_cell.length_b   1.000
_cell.length_c   1.000
_cell.angle_alpha   90.00
_cell.angle_beta   90.00
_cell.angle_gamma   90.00
#
_symmetry.space_group_name_H-M   'P 1'
#
loop_
_entity.id
_entity.type
_entity.pdbx_description
1 polymer ?
#
loop_
_entity_poly.entity_id
_entity_poly.type
_entity_poly.pdbx_seq_one_letter_code
_entity_poly.pdbx_strand_id
1 'polypeptide(L)'
;MNTNHTDTNQMQEQEIDLIELFYKLLAHWRWFLLAAVVALVGAYIYVHVATPIYQATASVVIKDSEGSNKAIDELFQKVAPSSLSSANTQIEDEMEILRSRSILLQVINELNLHTKYKVKDGLFYNETTTPPIIASMDKASMDTLSGTLLIQVEKAGERYAVSSALDDICVTETFTGFPAFIETPAGRCTLRLLPRHQFSEAIKISICRPIDAVNDYSGQLVVTTTSK
;
A
#
# COMPACT_ATOMS: atom_id res chain seq x y z
N MET A 1 79.89 -13.47 -34.32
CA MET A 1 79.22 -14.70 -33.90
C MET A 1 78.11 -14.29 -32.97
N ASN A 2 76.89 -14.22 -33.51
CA ASN A 2 75.72 -13.80 -32.83
C ASN A 2 75.08 -14.94 -32.07
N THR A 3 74.82 -14.76 -30.80
CA THR A 3 73.88 -15.59 -30.05
C THR A 3 72.70 -14.75 -29.62
N ASN A 4 71.58 -14.98 -30.32
CA ASN A 4 70.31 -14.44 -30.01
C ASN A 4 69.76 -15.03 -28.71
N HIS A 5 69.62 -14.21 -27.67
CA HIS A 5 68.82 -14.53 -26.53
C HIS A 5 67.35 -14.21 -26.90
N THR A 6 66.59 -15.26 -27.09
CA THR A 6 65.12 -15.19 -27.21
C THR A 6 64.51 -15.10 -25.78
N ASP A 7 64.14 -13.92 -25.37
CA ASP A 7 63.36 -13.72 -24.16
C ASP A 7 61.97 -14.29 -24.39
N THR A 8 61.76 -15.49 -23.90
CA THR A 8 60.43 -16.08 -23.81
C THR A 8 59.76 -15.49 -22.55
N ASN A 9 59.02 -14.43 -22.73
CA ASN A 9 58.05 -13.97 -21.72
C ASN A 9 57.03 -15.08 -21.47
N GLN A 10 57.29 -15.91 -20.48
CA GLN A 10 56.27 -16.78 -19.92
C GLN A 10 55.23 -15.89 -19.24
N MET A 11 54.11 -15.71 -19.89
CA MET A 11 52.85 -15.33 -19.23
C MET A 11 52.59 -16.44 -18.22
N GLN A 12 52.91 -16.22 -16.95
CA GLN A 12 52.38 -17.02 -15.86
C GLN A 12 50.87 -16.74 -15.84
N GLU A 13 50.11 -17.64 -16.44
CA GLU A 13 48.71 -17.80 -16.13
C GLU A 13 48.65 -18.08 -14.62
N GLN A 14 48.22 -17.10 -13.85
CA GLN A 14 47.91 -17.32 -12.46
C GLN A 14 46.71 -18.26 -12.44
N GLU A 15 46.99 -19.55 -12.42
CA GLU A 15 45.96 -20.53 -12.03
C GLU A 15 45.53 -20.16 -10.62
N ILE A 16 44.31 -19.67 -10.52
CA ILE A 16 43.67 -19.35 -9.23
C ILE A 16 43.50 -20.68 -8.53
N ASP A 17 44.42 -20.99 -7.63
CA ASP A 17 44.38 -22.22 -6.84
C ASP A 17 43.18 -22.10 -5.86
N LEU A 18 42.04 -22.66 -6.27
CA LEU A 18 40.79 -22.65 -5.50
C LEU A 18 41.01 -23.21 -4.09
N ILE A 19 41.95 -24.10 -3.91
CA ILE A 19 42.28 -24.72 -2.63
C ILE A 19 42.97 -23.71 -1.72
N GLU A 20 43.93 -22.94 -2.25
CA GLU A 20 44.62 -21.88 -1.50
C GLU A 20 43.68 -20.76 -1.10
N LEU A 21 42.74 -20.38 -2.00
CA LEU A 21 41.68 -19.42 -1.73
C LEU A 21 40.77 -19.92 -0.61
N PHE A 22 40.41 -21.20 -0.60
CA PHE A 22 39.60 -21.82 0.42
C PHE A 22 40.26 -21.81 1.79
N TYR A 23 41.57 -22.12 1.88
CA TYR A 23 42.32 -22.05 3.12
C TYR A 23 42.47 -20.62 3.63
N LYS A 24 42.68 -19.64 2.77
CA LYS A 24 42.69 -18.22 3.14
C LYS A 24 41.34 -17.76 3.68
N LEU A 25 40.26 -18.20 3.08
CA LEU A 25 38.92 -17.93 3.54
C LEU A 25 38.65 -18.55 4.93
N LEU A 26 39.11 -19.81 5.11
CA LEU A 26 38.95 -20.52 6.38
C LEU A 26 39.80 -19.89 7.50
N ALA A 27 40.98 -19.36 7.19
CA ALA A 27 41.81 -18.65 8.16
C ALA A 27 41.18 -17.38 8.71
N HIS A 28 40.23 -16.76 7.93
CA HIS A 28 39.50 -15.57 8.32
C HIS A 28 38.06 -15.85 8.74
N TRP A 29 37.75 -17.09 9.17
CA TRP A 29 36.37 -17.49 9.52
C TRP A 29 35.70 -16.59 10.54
N ARG A 30 36.47 -15.95 11.45
CA ARG A 30 35.94 -15.00 12.44
C ARG A 30 35.31 -13.77 11.79
N TRP A 31 35.93 -13.27 10.71
CA TRP A 31 35.36 -12.14 9.94
C TRP A 31 34.10 -12.54 9.19
N PHE A 32 34.07 -13.77 8.67
CA PHE A 32 32.93 -14.33 8.02
C PHE A 32 31.76 -14.49 9.00
N LEU A 33 32.03 -14.98 10.21
CA LEU A 33 31.03 -15.11 11.27
C LEU A 33 30.50 -13.73 11.69
N LEU A 34 31.38 -12.74 11.85
CA LEU A 34 30.98 -11.37 12.18
C LEU A 34 30.09 -10.78 11.08
N ALA A 35 30.47 -10.94 9.82
CA ALA A 35 29.65 -10.49 8.68
C ALA A 35 28.29 -11.19 8.64
N ALA A 36 28.22 -12.48 8.94
CA ALA A 36 26.98 -13.24 9.01
C ALA A 36 26.07 -12.72 10.13
N VAL A 37 26.62 -12.42 11.32
CA VAL A 37 25.85 -11.84 12.42
C VAL A 37 25.31 -10.46 12.05
N VAL A 38 26.13 -9.60 11.45
CA VAL A 38 25.69 -8.27 11.01
C VAL A 38 24.57 -8.38 9.96
N ALA A 39 24.70 -9.32 9.01
CA ALA A 39 23.67 -9.57 7.99
C ALA A 39 22.35 -10.08 8.61
N LEU A 40 22.43 -10.98 9.60
CA LEU A 40 21.24 -11.49 10.32
C LEU A 40 20.56 -10.38 11.12
N VAL A 41 21.30 -9.54 11.81
CA VAL A 41 20.76 -8.40 12.54
C VAL A 41 20.10 -7.41 11.57
N GLY A 42 20.76 -7.12 10.45
CA GLY A 42 20.20 -6.26 9.41
C GLY A 42 18.91 -6.83 8.81
N ALA A 43 18.89 -8.12 8.51
CA ALA A 43 17.71 -8.81 8.02
C ALA A 43 16.54 -8.80 9.05
N TYR A 44 16.87 -9.03 10.31
CA TYR A 44 15.89 -8.99 11.40
C TYR A 44 15.25 -7.60 11.52
N ILE A 45 16.07 -6.55 11.52
CA ILE A 45 15.58 -5.16 11.56
C ILE A 45 14.72 -4.88 10.32
N TYR A 46 15.17 -5.29 9.12
CA TYR A 46 14.44 -5.09 7.89
C TYR A 46 13.05 -5.74 7.93
N VAL A 47 12.93 -6.99 8.37
CA VAL A 47 11.64 -7.69 8.48
C VAL A 47 10.70 -7.01 9.46
N HIS A 48 11.22 -6.45 10.56
CA HIS A 48 10.38 -5.74 11.53
C HIS A 48 9.96 -4.34 11.08
N VAL A 49 10.74 -3.69 10.22
CA VAL A 49 10.45 -2.33 9.71
C VAL A 49 9.60 -2.37 8.44
N ALA A 50 9.78 -3.42 7.62
CA ALA A 50 9.07 -3.55 6.35
C ALA A 50 7.57 -3.74 6.59
N THR A 51 6.76 -2.83 6.06
CA THR A 51 5.30 -2.96 6.09
C THR A 51 4.86 -4.06 5.15
N PRO A 52 4.05 -5.04 5.60
CA PRO A 52 3.55 -6.09 4.74
C PRO A 52 2.61 -5.51 3.68
N ILE A 53 2.88 -5.80 2.41
CA ILE A 53 1.99 -5.43 1.30
C ILE A 53 1.11 -6.64 1.00
N TYR A 54 -0.20 -6.45 1.09
CA TYR A 54 -1.20 -7.48 0.80
C TYR A 54 -1.76 -7.27 -0.60
N GLN A 55 -1.86 -8.37 -1.37
CA GLN A 55 -2.57 -8.39 -2.64
C GLN A 55 -3.81 -9.26 -2.48
N ALA A 56 -4.97 -8.72 -2.81
CA ALA A 56 -6.23 -9.44 -2.84
C ALA A 56 -6.69 -9.59 -4.29
N THR A 57 -7.18 -10.80 -4.64
CA THR A 57 -7.73 -11.09 -5.97
C THR A 57 -9.18 -11.50 -5.81
N ALA A 58 -10.07 -10.88 -6.57
CA ALA A 58 -11.48 -11.24 -6.64
C ALA A 58 -11.85 -11.54 -8.09
N SER A 59 -12.74 -12.51 -8.30
CA SER A 59 -13.31 -12.81 -9.61
C SER A 59 -14.79 -12.44 -9.62
N VAL A 60 -15.20 -11.71 -10.66
CA VAL A 60 -16.59 -11.34 -10.89
C VAL A 60 -17.08 -12.03 -12.14
N VAL A 61 -18.23 -12.67 -12.07
CA VAL A 61 -18.89 -13.26 -13.23
C VAL A 61 -19.88 -12.27 -13.78
N ILE A 62 -19.65 -11.81 -15.00
CA ILE A 62 -20.59 -10.97 -15.74
C ILE A 62 -21.63 -11.91 -16.33
N LYS A 63 -22.88 -11.72 -15.95
CA LYS A 63 -24.01 -12.46 -16.52
C LYS A 63 -24.55 -11.65 -17.69
N ASP A 64 -24.39 -12.15 -18.90
CA ASP A 64 -25.06 -11.62 -20.06
C ASP A 64 -26.56 -11.60 -19.82
N SER A 65 -27.15 -10.42 -19.81
CA SER A 65 -28.61 -10.29 -19.77
C SER A 65 -29.15 -10.66 -21.17
N GLU A 66 -29.44 -11.92 -21.35
CA GLU A 66 -30.01 -12.50 -22.60
C GLU A 66 -31.35 -11.88 -23.05
N GLY A 67 -31.76 -10.76 -22.50
CA GLY A 67 -33.11 -10.25 -22.70
C GLY A 67 -33.27 -8.96 -23.48
N SER A 68 -32.25 -8.14 -23.65
CA SER A 68 -32.47 -6.75 -24.08
C SER A 68 -32.07 -6.42 -25.51
N ASN A 69 -31.19 -7.17 -26.16
CA ASN A 69 -30.56 -6.71 -27.42
C ASN A 69 -30.69 -7.65 -28.62
N LYS A 70 -31.42 -8.79 -28.51
CA LYS A 70 -31.54 -9.70 -29.67
C LYS A 70 -32.09 -9.03 -30.93
N ALA A 71 -33.01 -8.09 -30.77
CA ALA A 71 -33.57 -7.34 -31.90
C ALA A 71 -32.58 -6.33 -32.48
N ILE A 72 -31.68 -5.80 -31.65
CA ILE A 72 -30.63 -4.85 -32.08
C ILE A 72 -29.47 -5.63 -32.69
N ASP A 73 -29.06 -6.75 -32.12
CA ASP A 73 -28.01 -7.62 -32.66
C ASP A 73 -28.38 -8.23 -34.00
N GLU A 74 -29.65 -8.62 -34.23
CA GLU A 74 -30.14 -9.09 -35.52
C GLU A 74 -30.12 -7.98 -36.61
N LEU A 75 -30.36 -6.73 -36.19
CA LEU A 75 -30.27 -5.59 -37.12
C LEU A 75 -28.82 -5.27 -37.47
N PHE A 76 -27.89 -5.31 -36.49
CA PHE A 76 -26.47 -5.06 -36.71
C PHE A 76 -25.81 -6.18 -37.54
N GLN A 77 -26.15 -7.47 -37.33
CA GLN A 77 -25.67 -8.59 -38.11
C GLN A 77 -26.08 -8.49 -39.61
N LYS A 78 -27.24 -7.88 -39.90
CA LYS A 78 -27.67 -7.67 -41.28
C LYS A 78 -26.99 -6.51 -41.99
N VAL A 79 -26.48 -5.53 -41.22
CA VAL A 79 -25.90 -4.29 -41.80
C VAL A 79 -24.38 -4.34 -41.85
N ALA A 80 -23.72 -5.09 -41.00
CA ALA A 80 -22.28 -5.21 -40.94
C ALA A 80 -21.85 -6.66 -40.63
N PRO A 81 -21.61 -7.51 -41.64
CA PRO A 81 -21.24 -8.92 -41.42
C PRO A 81 -19.82 -9.16 -40.89
N SER A 82 -19.07 -8.15 -40.51
CA SER A 82 -17.70 -8.23 -40.02
C SER A 82 -17.55 -8.06 -38.50
N SER A 83 -18.64 -8.06 -37.74
CA SER A 83 -18.56 -7.85 -36.29
C SER A 83 -18.44 -9.17 -35.50
N LEU A 84 -17.31 -9.85 -35.65
CA LEU A 84 -16.83 -10.87 -34.68
C LEU A 84 -16.33 -10.26 -33.36
N SER A 85 -16.63 -8.97 -33.11
CA SER A 85 -16.10 -8.24 -31.95
C SER A 85 -17.13 -7.86 -30.87
N SER A 86 -18.42 -8.17 -31.05
CA SER A 86 -19.44 -7.69 -30.10
C SER A 86 -19.27 -8.24 -28.66
N ALA A 87 -18.88 -9.48 -28.51
CA ALA A 87 -18.69 -10.07 -27.17
C ALA A 87 -17.43 -9.55 -26.47
N ASN A 88 -16.36 -9.33 -27.22
CA ASN A 88 -15.12 -8.80 -26.65
C ASN A 88 -15.27 -7.33 -26.28
N THR A 89 -15.99 -6.55 -27.07
CA THR A 89 -16.25 -5.12 -26.80
C THR A 89 -17.10 -4.95 -25.54
N GLN A 90 -18.10 -5.80 -25.33
CA GLN A 90 -18.93 -5.76 -24.11
C GLN A 90 -18.08 -6.03 -22.84
N ILE A 91 -17.17 -7.01 -22.90
CA ILE A 91 -16.30 -7.31 -21.76
C ILE A 91 -15.32 -6.15 -21.49
N GLU A 92 -14.80 -5.52 -22.53
CA GLU A 92 -13.93 -4.34 -22.39
C GLU A 92 -14.67 -3.16 -21.79
N ASP A 93 -15.90 -2.90 -22.24
CA ASP A 93 -16.76 -1.85 -21.68
C ASP A 93 -17.07 -2.09 -20.20
N GLU A 94 -17.41 -3.32 -19.80
CA GLU A 94 -17.64 -3.69 -18.41
C GLU A 94 -16.36 -3.53 -17.53
N MET A 95 -15.21 -3.87 -18.06
CA MET A 95 -13.94 -3.63 -17.37
C MET A 95 -13.67 -2.14 -17.19
N GLU A 96 -13.99 -1.30 -18.18
CA GLU A 96 -13.84 0.14 -18.09
C GLU A 96 -14.79 0.73 -17.05
N ILE A 97 -16.03 0.25 -17.00
CA ILE A 97 -17.01 0.62 -15.97
C ILE A 97 -16.46 0.28 -14.58
N LEU A 98 -15.90 -0.91 -14.37
CA LEU A 98 -15.31 -1.31 -13.07
C LEU A 98 -14.12 -0.43 -12.66
N ARG A 99 -13.37 0.10 -13.63
CA ARG A 99 -12.25 1.05 -13.39
C ARG A 99 -12.72 2.49 -13.26
N SER A 100 -13.98 2.77 -13.48
CA SER A 100 -14.48 4.14 -13.50
C SER A 100 -14.30 4.82 -12.15
N ARG A 101 -13.91 6.10 -12.20
CA ARG A 101 -13.72 6.92 -10.99
C ARG A 101 -14.96 7.03 -10.13
N SER A 102 -16.16 6.97 -10.73
CA SER A 102 -17.42 7.06 -10.00
C SER A 102 -17.65 5.83 -9.12
N ILE A 103 -17.39 4.64 -9.64
CA ILE A 103 -17.50 3.39 -8.87
C ILE A 103 -16.43 3.35 -7.79
N LEU A 104 -15.18 3.69 -8.11
CA LEU A 104 -14.11 3.76 -7.13
C LEU A 104 -14.41 4.74 -6.01
N LEU A 105 -14.96 5.92 -6.34
CA LEU A 105 -15.35 6.91 -5.34
C LEU A 105 -16.48 6.39 -4.43
N GLN A 106 -17.44 5.69 -4.98
CA GLN A 106 -18.51 5.07 -4.19
C GLN A 106 -17.93 4.03 -3.22
N VAL A 107 -17.07 3.12 -3.70
CA VAL A 107 -16.43 2.09 -2.88
C VAL A 107 -15.57 2.71 -1.78
N ILE A 108 -14.77 3.74 -2.11
CA ILE A 108 -13.91 4.45 -1.16
C ILE A 108 -14.75 5.11 -0.04
N ASN A 109 -15.87 5.70 -0.39
CA ASN A 109 -16.77 6.31 0.58
C ASN A 109 -17.49 5.25 1.44
N GLU A 110 -17.93 4.15 0.85
CA GLU A 110 -18.63 3.07 1.55
C GLU A 110 -17.71 2.34 2.53
N LEU A 111 -16.46 2.06 2.12
CA LEU A 111 -15.47 1.37 2.93
C LEU A 111 -14.58 2.31 3.76
N ASN A 112 -14.77 3.63 3.69
CA ASN A 112 -13.97 4.67 4.35
C ASN A 112 -12.46 4.53 4.07
N LEU A 113 -12.06 4.15 2.84
CA LEU A 113 -10.67 3.94 2.45
C LEU A 113 -9.85 5.25 2.36
N HIS A 114 -10.50 6.40 2.44
CA HIS A 114 -9.88 7.71 2.53
C HIS A 114 -9.25 7.97 3.91
N THR A 115 -9.51 7.08 4.89
CA THR A 115 -8.95 7.18 6.25
C THR A 115 -8.03 5.98 6.51
N LYS A 116 -6.75 6.25 6.74
CA LYS A 116 -5.74 5.23 7.07
C LYS A 116 -5.37 5.31 8.54
N TYR A 117 -5.24 4.17 9.18
CA TYR A 117 -4.93 4.04 10.60
C TYR A 117 -3.60 3.35 10.81
N LYS A 118 -2.71 3.94 11.63
CA LYS A 118 -1.45 3.34 12.03
C LYS A 118 -1.37 3.28 13.53
N VAL A 119 -1.35 2.09 14.09
CA VAL A 119 -1.25 1.86 15.54
C VAL A 119 0.21 1.64 15.90
N LYS A 120 0.63 2.25 16.99
CA LYS A 120 1.96 2.05 17.55
C LYS A 120 2.04 0.67 18.18
N ASP A 121 3.01 -0.12 17.70
CA ASP A 121 3.35 -1.43 18.24
C ASP A 121 4.85 -1.43 18.58
N GLY A 122 5.17 -1.25 19.86
CA GLY A 122 6.53 -1.06 20.31
C GLY A 122 7.19 0.20 19.75
N LEU A 123 8.23 0.02 18.90
CA LEU A 123 9.00 1.11 18.29
C LEU A 123 8.43 1.61 16.96
N PHE A 124 7.53 0.86 16.34
CA PHE A 124 7.06 1.13 14.98
C PHE A 124 5.55 1.38 14.93
N TYR A 125 5.12 2.03 13.85
CA TYR A 125 3.70 2.21 13.54
C TYR A 125 3.29 1.25 12.43
N ASN A 126 2.36 0.35 12.75
CA ASN A 126 1.82 -0.63 11.81
C ASN A 126 0.46 -0.18 11.30
N GLU A 127 0.26 -0.26 9.99
CA GLU A 127 -1.04 0.03 9.38
C GLU A 127 -2.03 -1.10 9.73
N THR A 128 -3.25 -0.72 10.13
CA THR A 128 -4.29 -1.67 10.51
C THR A 128 -5.63 -1.31 9.90
N THR A 129 -6.35 -2.35 9.49
CA THR A 129 -7.73 -2.23 8.99
C THR A 129 -8.75 -2.23 10.12
N THR A 130 -8.36 -2.72 11.32
CA THR A 130 -9.23 -2.77 12.50
C THR A 130 -8.67 -1.91 13.63
N PRO A 131 -8.78 -0.58 13.51
CA PRO A 131 -8.22 0.33 14.50
C PRO A 131 -9.01 0.30 15.79
N PRO A 132 -8.37 0.54 16.96
CA PRO A 132 -9.07 0.68 18.23
C PRO A 132 -9.92 1.95 18.31
N ILE A 133 -9.53 3.00 17.59
CA ILE A 133 -10.24 4.30 17.54
C ILE A 133 -10.62 4.58 16.09
N ILE A 134 -11.90 4.92 15.88
CA ILE A 134 -12.41 5.38 14.59
C ILE A 134 -12.58 6.89 14.64
N ALA A 135 -12.06 7.57 13.63
CA ALA A 135 -12.29 8.98 13.36
C ALA A 135 -13.43 9.13 12.35
N SER A 136 -14.35 10.05 12.63
CA SER A 136 -15.43 10.40 11.74
C SER A 136 -15.50 11.91 11.60
N MET A 137 -15.48 12.40 10.37
CA MET A 137 -15.61 13.81 10.02
C MET A 137 -16.81 14.01 9.10
N ASP A 138 -17.36 15.22 9.09
CA ASP A 138 -18.42 15.58 8.16
C ASP A 138 -17.92 15.55 6.71
N LYS A 139 -18.77 15.05 5.82
CA LYS A 139 -18.43 14.88 4.41
C LYS A 139 -18.06 16.21 3.74
N ALA A 140 -18.77 17.28 4.07
CA ALA A 140 -18.47 18.60 3.51
C ALA A 140 -17.07 19.08 3.91
N SER A 141 -16.64 18.83 5.14
CA SER A 141 -15.30 19.15 5.62
C SER A 141 -14.23 18.28 4.95
N MET A 142 -14.51 16.99 4.70
CA MET A 142 -13.59 16.10 3.98
C MET A 142 -13.37 16.51 2.52
N ASP A 143 -14.44 16.92 1.83
CA ASP A 143 -14.37 17.31 0.43
C ASP A 143 -13.57 18.63 0.22
N THR A 144 -13.47 19.46 1.27
CA THR A 144 -12.76 20.76 1.24
C THR A 144 -11.34 20.72 1.77
N LEU A 145 -10.81 19.53 2.14
CA LEU A 145 -9.44 19.38 2.62
C LEU A 145 -8.44 19.91 1.58
N SER A 146 -7.49 20.72 1.99
CA SER A 146 -6.37 21.18 1.15
C SER A 146 -5.30 20.10 0.96
N GLY A 147 -5.17 19.21 1.96
CA GLY A 147 -4.15 18.17 2.00
C GLY A 147 -4.60 16.98 2.85
N THR A 148 -3.64 16.24 3.37
CA THR A 148 -3.90 15.12 4.28
C THR A 148 -3.95 15.61 5.72
N LEU A 149 -5.09 15.46 6.38
CA LEU A 149 -5.24 15.73 7.80
C LEU A 149 -4.61 14.58 8.60
N LEU A 150 -3.61 14.89 9.42
CA LEU A 150 -2.96 13.96 10.32
C LEU A 150 -3.49 14.18 11.73
N ILE A 151 -4.00 13.14 12.36
CA ILE A 151 -4.46 13.16 13.74
C ILE A 151 -3.64 12.11 14.50
N GLN A 152 -2.94 12.54 15.55
CA GLN A 152 -2.21 11.66 16.43
C GLN A 152 -2.87 11.68 17.80
N VAL A 153 -3.24 10.50 18.29
CA VAL A 153 -3.83 10.32 19.61
C VAL A 153 -2.86 9.53 20.47
N GLU A 154 -2.49 10.08 21.60
CA GLU A 154 -1.59 9.44 22.56
C GLU A 154 -2.24 9.35 23.94
N LYS A 155 -2.00 8.26 24.63
CA LYS A 155 -2.46 8.08 26.00
C LYS A 155 -1.45 8.67 26.98
N ALA A 156 -1.83 9.70 27.69
CA ALA A 156 -1.03 10.37 28.71
C ALA A 156 -1.64 10.15 30.11
N GLY A 157 -1.36 8.99 30.72
CA GLY A 157 -1.94 8.59 31.99
C GLY A 157 -3.46 8.32 31.87
N GLU A 158 -4.28 9.11 32.56
CA GLU A 158 -5.75 9.03 32.52
C GLU A 158 -6.38 9.92 31.44
N ARG A 159 -5.57 10.73 30.76
CA ARG A 159 -6.03 11.62 29.67
C ARG A 159 -5.47 11.16 28.34
N TYR A 160 -6.10 11.67 27.29
CA TYR A 160 -5.65 11.47 25.93
C TYR A 160 -5.22 12.81 25.36
N ALA A 161 -4.02 12.88 24.81
CA ALA A 161 -3.53 14.02 24.06
C ALA A 161 -3.79 13.78 22.58
N VAL A 162 -4.37 14.74 21.90
CA VAL A 162 -4.61 14.70 20.46
C VAL A 162 -3.88 15.86 19.83
N SER A 163 -3.07 15.58 18.84
CA SER A 163 -2.52 16.60 17.94
C SER A 163 -3.06 16.37 16.54
N SER A 164 -3.66 17.40 15.97
CA SER A 164 -4.14 17.39 14.59
C SER A 164 -3.33 18.39 13.77
N ALA A 165 -2.85 17.96 12.62
CA ALA A 165 -2.05 18.77 11.71
C ALA A 165 -2.61 18.71 10.30
N LEU A 166 -2.75 19.86 9.67
CA LEU A 166 -3.09 20.02 8.25
C LEU A 166 -2.16 21.08 7.69
N ASP A 167 -1.36 20.70 6.70
CA ASP A 167 -0.30 21.55 6.17
C ASP A 167 0.61 22.10 7.30
N ASP A 168 0.69 23.43 7.47
CA ASP A 168 1.50 24.10 8.50
C ASP A 168 0.72 24.38 9.81
N ILE A 169 -0.56 24.04 9.87
CA ILE A 169 -1.42 24.34 11.03
C ILE A 169 -1.48 23.10 11.91
N CYS A 170 -1.11 23.25 13.17
CA CYS A 170 -1.17 22.21 14.17
C CYS A 170 -2.03 22.66 15.37
N VAL A 171 -2.98 21.84 15.76
CA VAL A 171 -3.84 22.07 16.94
C VAL A 171 -3.67 20.89 17.89
N THR A 172 -3.47 21.18 19.17
CA THR A 172 -3.33 20.17 20.21
C THR A 172 -4.40 20.35 21.27
N GLU A 173 -5.11 19.28 21.56
CA GLU A 173 -6.17 19.22 22.57
C GLU A 173 -5.98 18.03 23.49
N THR A 174 -6.62 18.06 24.66
CA THR A 174 -6.64 16.93 25.60
C THR A 174 -8.07 16.61 26.02
N PHE A 175 -8.39 15.34 26.13
CA PHE A 175 -9.70 14.88 26.60
C PHE A 175 -9.57 13.68 27.55
N THR A 176 -10.64 13.38 28.30
CA THR A 176 -10.61 12.35 29.35
C THR A 176 -11.31 11.05 28.99
N GLY A 177 -12.06 11.01 27.90
CA GLY A 177 -12.80 9.80 27.53
C GLY A 177 -13.42 9.85 26.13
N PHE A 178 -13.88 8.70 25.67
CA PHE A 178 -14.55 8.55 24.39
C PHE A 178 -16.08 8.43 24.56
N PRO A 179 -16.91 8.93 23.64
CA PRO A 179 -16.52 9.63 22.39
C PRO A 179 -15.98 11.03 22.67
N ALA A 180 -14.96 11.44 21.91
CA ALA A 180 -14.37 12.76 21.99
C ALA A 180 -14.68 13.56 20.71
N PHE A 181 -15.00 14.84 20.88
CA PHE A 181 -15.15 15.80 19.81
C PHE A 181 -13.96 16.72 19.83
N ILE A 182 -13.19 16.72 18.76
CA ILE A 182 -11.99 17.52 18.62
C ILE A 182 -12.16 18.55 17.49
N GLU A 183 -11.61 19.73 17.71
CA GLU A 183 -11.54 20.76 16.67
C GLU A 183 -10.20 20.57 15.92
N THR A 184 -10.29 20.31 14.63
CA THR A 184 -9.13 20.16 13.76
C THR A 184 -9.05 21.35 12.81
N PRO A 185 -7.88 21.61 12.19
CA PRO A 185 -7.76 22.68 11.19
C PRO A 185 -8.74 22.54 10.00
N ALA A 186 -9.26 21.34 9.79
CA ALA A 186 -10.23 21.03 8.72
C ALA A 186 -11.69 21.03 9.19
N GLY A 187 -11.96 21.29 10.48
CA GLY A 187 -13.30 21.24 11.07
C GLY A 187 -13.40 20.23 12.20
N ARG A 188 -14.64 19.96 12.62
CA ARG A 188 -14.89 19.07 13.75
C ARG A 188 -14.75 17.61 13.38
N CYS A 189 -13.98 16.87 14.16
CA CYS A 189 -13.80 15.43 14.05
C CYS A 189 -14.28 14.71 15.33
N THR A 190 -14.96 13.60 15.15
CA THR A 190 -15.43 12.75 16.26
C THR A 190 -14.56 11.50 16.35
N LEU A 191 -13.98 11.26 17.54
CA LEU A 191 -13.22 10.06 17.82
C LEU A 191 -14.05 9.11 18.68
N ARG A 192 -14.17 7.84 18.23
CA ARG A 192 -14.93 6.80 18.94
C ARG A 192 -14.04 5.59 19.21
N LEU A 193 -14.01 5.12 20.43
CA LEU A 193 -13.33 3.88 20.82
C LEU A 193 -14.21 2.68 20.47
N LEU A 194 -13.64 1.65 19.84
CA LEU A 194 -14.32 0.39 19.60
C LEU A 194 -14.27 -0.50 20.84
N PRO A 195 -15.41 -1.06 21.30
CA PRO A 195 -15.52 -1.73 22.61
C PRO A 195 -14.71 -3.03 22.76
N ARG A 196 -14.19 -3.58 21.67
CA ARG A 196 -13.39 -4.83 21.68
C ARG A 196 -11.88 -4.61 21.59
N HIS A 197 -11.44 -3.36 21.46
CA HIS A 197 -10.02 -3.06 21.31
C HIS A 197 -9.55 -2.21 22.48
N GLN A 198 -8.42 -2.61 23.06
CA GLN A 198 -7.74 -1.78 24.06
C GLN A 198 -6.81 -0.82 23.32
N PHE A 199 -6.99 0.46 23.57
CA PHE A 199 -6.06 1.48 23.11
C PHE A 199 -4.91 1.55 24.12
N SER A 200 -3.71 1.12 23.70
CA SER A 200 -2.59 0.97 24.63
C SER A 200 -1.64 2.15 24.65
N GLU A 201 -1.22 2.67 23.50
CA GLU A 201 -0.16 3.68 23.46
C GLU A 201 -0.47 4.89 22.57
N ALA A 202 -0.38 4.73 21.27
CA ALA A 202 -0.58 5.81 20.31
C ALA A 202 -1.17 5.31 19.00
N ILE A 203 -1.96 6.15 18.35
CA ILE A 203 -2.50 5.91 17.02
C ILE A 203 -2.31 7.15 16.15
N LYS A 204 -1.94 6.95 14.90
CA LYS A 204 -1.91 7.97 13.86
C LYS A 204 -3.03 7.69 12.87
N ILE A 205 -3.83 8.70 12.60
CA ILE A 205 -4.95 8.66 11.68
C ILE A 205 -4.66 9.65 10.57
N SER A 206 -4.70 9.21 9.33
CA SER A 206 -4.50 10.07 8.16
C SER A 206 -5.79 10.11 7.37
N ILE A 207 -6.36 11.28 7.19
CA ILE A 207 -7.59 11.49 6.43
C ILE A 207 -7.27 12.32 5.19
N CYS A 208 -7.54 11.80 4.02
CA CYS A 208 -7.40 12.52 2.76
C CYS A 208 -8.77 12.72 2.09
N ARG A 209 -8.83 13.57 1.07
CA ARG A 209 -10.08 13.70 0.30
C ARG A 209 -10.40 12.38 -0.38
N PRO A 210 -11.68 11.99 -0.45
CA PRO A 210 -12.07 10.77 -1.16
C PRO A 210 -11.60 10.73 -2.62
N ILE A 211 -11.54 11.87 -3.29
CA ILE A 211 -11.07 11.96 -4.68
C ILE A 211 -9.56 11.70 -4.82
N ASP A 212 -8.75 12.07 -3.83
CA ASP A 212 -7.31 11.79 -3.82
C ASP A 212 -7.08 10.30 -3.56
N ALA A 213 -7.85 9.70 -2.66
CA ALA A 213 -7.84 8.26 -2.47
C ALA A 213 -8.20 7.49 -3.76
N VAL A 214 -9.16 7.99 -4.57
CA VAL A 214 -9.46 7.40 -5.90
C VAL A 214 -8.21 7.38 -6.79
N ASN A 215 -7.44 8.46 -6.82
CA ASN A 215 -6.22 8.52 -7.63
C ASN A 215 -5.18 7.50 -7.17
N ASP A 216 -5.01 7.35 -5.84
CA ASP A 216 -4.07 6.38 -5.26
C ASP A 216 -4.48 4.93 -5.58
N TYR A 217 -5.76 4.59 -5.39
CA TYR A 217 -6.25 3.23 -5.58
C TYR A 217 -6.45 2.86 -7.05
N SER A 218 -6.77 3.82 -7.94
CA SER A 218 -6.94 3.56 -9.37
C SER A 218 -5.67 3.00 -10.02
N GLY A 219 -4.50 3.46 -9.56
CA GLY A 219 -3.20 2.96 -10.01
C GLY A 219 -2.86 1.54 -9.52
N GLN A 220 -3.52 1.07 -8.46
CA GLN A 220 -3.30 -0.24 -7.86
C GLN A 220 -4.32 -1.29 -8.32
N LEU A 221 -5.45 -0.86 -8.89
CA LEU A 221 -6.50 -1.75 -9.38
C LEU A 221 -6.16 -2.30 -10.77
N VAL A 222 -5.93 -3.60 -10.84
CA VAL A 222 -5.72 -4.31 -12.11
C VAL A 222 -6.94 -5.17 -12.40
N VAL A 223 -7.66 -4.86 -13.46
CA VAL A 223 -8.80 -5.65 -13.94
C VAL A 223 -8.37 -6.38 -15.21
N THR A 224 -8.50 -7.71 -15.21
CA THR A 224 -8.14 -8.58 -16.34
C THR A 224 -9.23 -9.59 -16.61
N THR A 225 -9.36 -9.99 -17.86
CA THR A 225 -10.24 -11.12 -18.22
C THR A 225 -9.56 -12.43 -17.88
N THR A 226 -10.31 -13.36 -17.31
CA THR A 226 -9.87 -14.75 -17.14
C THR A 226 -10.63 -15.60 -18.16
N SER A 227 -9.92 -16.01 -19.21
CA SER A 227 -10.48 -17.02 -20.10
C SER A 227 -10.34 -18.39 -19.45
N LYS A 228 -11.44 -19.17 -19.42
CA LYS A 228 -11.41 -20.60 -19.08
C LYS A 228 -11.15 -21.41 -20.31
#